data_45efc3f68ae49380b2e58c7a630eee2f
#
_entry.id   45efc3f68ae49380b2e58c7a630eee2f
#
_cell.length_a   1.000
_cell.length_b   1.000
_cell.length_c   1.000
_cell.angle_alpha   90.00
_cell.angle_beta   90.00
_cell.angle_gamma   90.00
#
_symmetry.space_group_name_H-M   'P 1'
#
loop_
_entity.id
_entity.type
_entity.pdbx_description
1 polymer ?
#
loop_
_entity_poly.entity_id
_entity_poly.type
_entity_poly.pdbx_seq_one_letter_code
_entity_poly.pdbx_strand_id
1 'polypeptide(L)'
;MKSWERVARALQHETPDRVPIYEMHIPPRIAGVVLGKDSSQVMLHNPEEFFRLAAGGRVDLDRINRQVAEELVSLCKKLGIDWVRVVGAYTYAPKEVVRLGEGRWLVDGHLLVWSGETLWDPQLLWDVANALDADELLRYCRSAKPEVDPRVFDVLRRVVRDVKGDYFVSFDTDGTWGPIVSSPPLLRRVLVWVYKRPDVVEALIDYYTRVAIAYGECAIDEGADAIQLCVDYGNKNGPWLSPQMFRRFVKPALVRHVNAFKRKGAFVVLHSDGNIAPLLPDIVDAGVDAYQGIDVLAGMSLAEVKRRYGDELCLVGNVDPRVIEFGTPEDVEREVDRCLREGGREGYVLSASANVSVCTNARNFIHMIEYAKRKGFFSR
;
A
#
# COMPACT_ATOMS: atom_id res chain seq x y z
N MET A 1 7.56 -25.11 3.91
CA MET A 1 7.30 -23.93 4.79
C MET A 1 5.97 -23.32 4.39
N LYS A 2 5.14 -22.87 5.35
CA LYS A 2 3.91 -22.11 5.08
C LYS A 2 4.27 -20.70 4.59
N SER A 3 3.37 -20.06 3.86
CA SER A 3 3.56 -18.69 3.37
C SER A 3 3.75 -17.69 4.52
N TRP A 4 2.97 -17.81 5.59
CA TRP A 4 3.13 -17.00 6.80
C TRP A 4 4.55 -17.06 7.37
N GLU A 5 5.06 -18.28 7.59
CA GLU A 5 6.40 -18.49 8.16
C GLU A 5 7.50 -17.94 7.23
N ARG A 6 7.31 -18.10 5.91
CA ARG A 6 8.27 -17.63 4.90
C ARG A 6 8.42 -16.10 4.93
N VAL A 7 7.29 -15.38 5.01
CA VAL A 7 7.31 -13.91 5.10
C VAL A 7 7.87 -13.45 6.45
N ALA A 8 7.40 -14.06 7.56
CA ALA A 8 7.86 -13.70 8.90
C ALA A 8 9.39 -13.87 9.04
N ARG A 9 9.97 -14.96 8.51
CA ARG A 9 11.43 -15.15 8.50
C ARG A 9 12.15 -14.07 7.71
N ALA A 10 11.65 -13.73 6.51
CA ALA A 10 12.26 -12.67 5.72
C ALA A 10 12.24 -11.32 6.48
N LEU A 11 11.12 -10.99 7.14
CA LEU A 11 11.01 -9.77 7.97
C LEU A 11 11.93 -9.80 9.19
N GLN A 12 12.28 -10.98 9.70
CA GLN A 12 13.18 -11.18 10.83
C GLN A 12 14.64 -11.39 10.41
N HIS A 13 14.99 -11.21 9.13
CA HIS A 13 16.31 -11.45 8.55
C HIS A 13 16.80 -12.89 8.72
N GLU A 14 15.88 -13.86 8.73
CA GLU A 14 16.15 -15.28 8.70
C GLU A 14 15.96 -15.82 7.29
N THR A 15 16.74 -16.87 6.92
CA THR A 15 16.61 -17.50 5.60
C THR A 15 15.33 -18.34 5.52
N PRO A 16 14.39 -18.04 4.62
CA PRO A 16 13.24 -18.91 4.32
C PRO A 16 13.65 -20.07 3.38
N ASP A 17 12.71 -20.96 3.05
CA ASP A 17 12.95 -22.03 2.06
C ASP A 17 13.09 -21.50 0.62
N ARG A 18 12.42 -20.41 0.32
CA ARG A 18 12.54 -19.61 -0.92
C ARG A 18 12.25 -18.15 -0.62
N VAL A 19 12.58 -17.27 -1.56
CA VAL A 19 12.18 -15.87 -1.50
C VAL A 19 10.66 -15.78 -1.43
N PRO A 20 10.08 -15.05 -0.44
CA PRO A 20 8.66 -14.75 -0.42
C PRO A 20 8.27 -13.85 -1.58
N ILE A 21 7.01 -13.94 -1.99
CA ILE A 21 6.44 -13.11 -3.07
C ILE A 21 5.28 -12.30 -2.51
N TYR A 22 5.29 -11.03 -2.83
CA TYR A 22 4.27 -10.06 -2.48
C TYR A 22 3.90 -9.21 -3.69
N GLU A 23 2.64 -8.79 -3.80
CA GLU A 23 2.22 -7.77 -4.76
C GLU A 23 1.24 -6.81 -4.09
N MET A 24 1.58 -5.53 -4.19
CA MET A 24 0.82 -4.48 -3.53
C MET A 24 -0.54 -4.25 -4.20
N HIS A 25 -0.58 -4.33 -5.53
CA HIS A 25 -1.76 -4.09 -6.34
C HIS A 25 -1.82 -5.06 -7.52
N ILE A 26 -2.95 -5.72 -7.68
CA ILE A 26 -3.23 -6.57 -8.85
C ILE A 26 -4.45 -5.98 -9.57
N PRO A 27 -4.26 -5.40 -10.77
CA PRO A 27 -5.34 -4.79 -11.52
C PRO A 27 -6.47 -5.77 -11.86
N PRO A 28 -7.72 -5.32 -11.98
CA PRO A 28 -8.88 -6.17 -12.31
C PRO A 28 -8.68 -6.99 -13.57
N ARG A 29 -7.96 -6.46 -14.58
CA ARG A 29 -7.64 -7.17 -15.83
C ARG A 29 -6.75 -8.40 -15.58
N ILE A 30 -5.71 -8.28 -14.75
CA ILE A 30 -4.85 -9.41 -14.40
C ILE A 30 -5.62 -10.39 -13.50
N ALA A 31 -6.32 -9.85 -12.51
CA ALA A 31 -7.15 -10.63 -11.60
C ALA A 31 -8.20 -11.47 -12.37
N GLY A 32 -8.86 -10.89 -13.36
CA GLY A 32 -9.80 -11.58 -14.24
C GLY A 32 -9.17 -12.77 -14.96
N VAL A 33 -7.99 -12.58 -15.56
CA VAL A 33 -7.26 -13.67 -16.24
C VAL A 33 -6.95 -14.82 -15.26
N VAL A 34 -6.45 -14.51 -14.08
CA VAL A 34 -6.08 -15.52 -13.07
C VAL A 34 -7.32 -16.24 -12.51
N LEU A 35 -8.40 -15.50 -12.29
CA LEU A 35 -9.64 -16.04 -11.72
C LEU A 35 -10.53 -16.73 -12.77
N GLY A 36 -10.25 -16.54 -14.07
CA GLY A 36 -11.11 -17.03 -15.15
C GLY A 36 -12.41 -16.25 -15.26
N LYS A 37 -12.38 -14.95 -15.01
CA LYS A 37 -13.53 -14.03 -15.04
C LYS A 37 -13.28 -12.89 -16.03
N ASP A 38 -14.35 -12.26 -16.50
CA ASP A 38 -14.23 -10.94 -17.14
C ASP A 38 -13.80 -9.90 -16.10
N SER A 39 -12.96 -8.96 -16.50
CA SER A 39 -12.44 -7.92 -15.60
C SER A 39 -13.54 -7.04 -14.99
N SER A 40 -14.66 -6.85 -15.72
CA SER A 40 -15.84 -6.15 -15.22
C SER A 40 -16.59 -6.90 -14.10
N GLN A 41 -16.30 -8.19 -13.91
CA GLN A 41 -16.88 -9.01 -12.84
C GLN A 41 -15.99 -9.09 -11.60
N VAL A 42 -14.78 -8.53 -11.67
CA VAL A 42 -13.84 -8.47 -10.55
C VAL A 42 -14.16 -7.23 -9.71
N MET A 43 -14.34 -7.43 -8.41
CA MET A 43 -14.58 -6.32 -7.46
C MET A 43 -13.31 -5.82 -6.79
N LEU A 44 -12.29 -6.68 -6.70
CA LEU A 44 -11.00 -6.32 -6.10
C LEU A 44 -10.35 -5.18 -6.91
N HIS A 45 -10.02 -4.09 -6.24
CA HIS A 45 -9.40 -2.90 -6.83
C HIS A 45 -10.17 -2.32 -8.02
N ASN A 46 -11.51 -2.43 -8.03
CA ASN A 46 -12.35 -2.01 -9.13
C ASN A 46 -13.48 -1.05 -8.71
N PRO A 47 -13.16 0.20 -8.38
CA PRO A 47 -14.17 1.18 -8.00
C PRO A 47 -15.16 1.50 -9.15
N GLU A 48 -14.75 1.33 -10.41
CA GLU A 48 -15.64 1.56 -11.55
C GLU A 48 -16.79 0.56 -11.58
N GLU A 49 -16.55 -0.71 -11.30
CA GLU A 49 -17.61 -1.71 -11.18
C GLU A 49 -18.51 -1.42 -9.98
N PHE A 50 -17.94 -0.98 -8.86
CA PHE A 50 -18.72 -0.56 -7.71
C PHE A 50 -19.69 0.59 -8.06
N PHE A 51 -19.21 1.63 -8.75
CA PHE A 51 -20.07 2.73 -9.19
C PHE A 51 -21.11 2.31 -10.21
N ARG A 52 -20.78 1.37 -11.11
CA ARG A 52 -21.74 0.81 -12.06
C ARG A 52 -22.88 0.07 -11.35
N LEU A 53 -22.57 -0.69 -10.31
CA LEU A 53 -23.58 -1.34 -9.47
C LEU A 53 -24.42 -0.31 -8.69
N ALA A 54 -23.77 0.71 -8.17
CA ALA A 54 -24.45 1.78 -7.42
C ALA A 54 -25.42 2.57 -8.32
N ALA A 55 -25.01 2.96 -9.51
CA ALA A 55 -25.87 3.62 -10.49
C ALA A 55 -27.09 2.76 -10.89
N GLY A 56 -26.97 1.43 -10.81
CA GLY A 56 -28.07 0.49 -11.05
C GLY A 56 -28.92 0.18 -9.81
N GLY A 57 -28.68 0.83 -8.67
CA GLY A 57 -29.39 0.58 -7.40
C GLY A 57 -29.15 -0.82 -6.83
N ARG A 58 -28.01 -1.46 -7.14
CA ARG A 58 -27.72 -2.86 -6.84
C ARG A 58 -26.58 -3.06 -5.85
N VAL A 59 -26.32 -2.09 -4.98
CA VAL A 59 -25.25 -2.20 -3.98
C VAL A 59 -25.72 -3.00 -2.78
N ASP A 60 -25.10 -4.15 -2.60
CA ASP A 60 -25.13 -4.95 -1.40
C ASP A 60 -23.69 -5.02 -0.85
N LEU A 61 -23.40 -4.23 0.16
CA LEU A 61 -22.05 -4.10 0.72
C LEU A 61 -21.52 -5.42 1.29
N ASP A 62 -22.38 -6.22 1.92
CA ASP A 62 -21.98 -7.54 2.46
C ASP A 62 -21.53 -8.47 1.35
N ARG A 63 -22.31 -8.55 0.28
CA ARG A 63 -21.98 -9.36 -0.90
C ARG A 63 -20.70 -8.86 -1.58
N ILE A 64 -20.56 -7.56 -1.75
CA ILE A 64 -19.39 -6.94 -2.41
C ILE A 64 -18.12 -7.22 -1.59
N ASN A 65 -18.13 -6.96 -0.29
CA ASN A 65 -16.99 -7.18 0.58
C ASN A 65 -16.61 -8.66 0.67
N ARG A 66 -17.60 -9.56 0.66
CA ARG A 66 -17.38 -11.00 0.56
C ARG A 66 -16.66 -11.37 -0.73
N GLN A 67 -17.13 -10.86 -1.86
CA GLN A 67 -16.51 -11.11 -3.17
C GLN A 67 -15.07 -10.58 -3.20
N VAL A 68 -14.80 -9.38 -2.68
CA VAL A 68 -13.44 -8.82 -2.59
C VAL A 68 -12.52 -9.75 -1.78
N ALA A 69 -12.97 -10.23 -0.63
CA ALA A 69 -12.18 -11.14 0.20
C ALA A 69 -11.89 -12.47 -0.50
N GLU A 70 -12.91 -13.07 -1.13
CA GLU A 70 -12.78 -14.34 -1.88
C GLU A 70 -11.85 -14.19 -3.08
N GLU A 71 -11.95 -13.10 -3.83
CA GLU A 71 -11.08 -12.82 -4.97
C GLU A 71 -9.62 -12.64 -4.53
N LEU A 72 -9.39 -11.85 -3.47
CA LEU A 72 -8.05 -11.62 -2.93
C LEU A 72 -7.38 -12.92 -2.48
N VAL A 73 -8.08 -13.72 -1.68
CA VAL A 73 -7.58 -15.03 -1.21
C VAL A 73 -7.34 -15.98 -2.38
N SER A 74 -8.27 -16.04 -3.34
CA SER A 74 -8.15 -16.91 -4.52
C SER A 74 -6.98 -16.52 -5.40
N LEU A 75 -6.73 -15.22 -5.61
CA LEU A 75 -5.58 -14.72 -6.36
C LEU A 75 -4.26 -15.13 -5.70
N CYS A 76 -4.11 -14.89 -4.39
CA CYS A 76 -2.90 -15.26 -3.67
C CYS A 76 -2.65 -16.77 -3.75
N LYS A 77 -3.68 -17.60 -3.58
CA LYS A 77 -3.59 -19.06 -3.70
C LYS A 77 -3.20 -19.52 -5.10
N LYS A 78 -3.85 -19.01 -6.15
CA LYS A 78 -3.60 -19.41 -7.55
C LYS A 78 -2.23 -18.97 -8.04
N LEU A 79 -1.80 -17.77 -7.72
CA LEU A 79 -0.49 -17.24 -8.09
C LEU A 79 0.63 -17.80 -7.20
N GLY A 80 0.32 -18.19 -5.95
CA GLY A 80 1.31 -18.60 -4.94
C GLY A 80 2.05 -17.41 -4.35
N ILE A 81 1.37 -16.27 -4.23
CA ILE A 81 1.80 -15.10 -3.47
C ILE A 81 1.70 -15.44 -1.98
N ASP A 82 2.70 -15.05 -1.21
CA ASP A 82 2.82 -15.46 0.20
C ASP A 82 2.16 -14.48 1.18
N TRP A 83 1.90 -13.26 0.74
CA TRP A 83 1.45 -12.15 1.57
C TRP A 83 0.14 -11.56 1.00
N VAL A 84 -0.90 -11.58 1.82
CA VAL A 84 -2.22 -11.03 1.49
C VAL A 84 -2.33 -9.61 2.06
N ARG A 85 -2.45 -8.62 1.20
CA ARG A 85 -2.65 -7.22 1.58
C ARG A 85 -4.12 -6.86 1.58
N VAL A 86 -4.63 -6.31 2.68
CA VAL A 86 -6.00 -5.81 2.79
C VAL A 86 -5.99 -4.30 2.93
N VAL A 87 -6.70 -3.60 2.06
CA VAL A 87 -6.77 -2.13 2.05
C VAL A 87 -7.96 -1.60 2.86
N GLY A 88 -8.98 -2.43 3.06
CA GLY A 88 -10.22 -2.06 3.73
C GLY A 88 -11.44 -2.64 3.04
N ALA A 89 -12.62 -2.23 3.46
CA ALA A 89 -13.90 -2.67 2.93
C ALA A 89 -14.72 -1.49 2.41
N TYR A 90 -15.65 -1.74 1.51
CA TYR A 90 -16.67 -0.77 1.16
C TYR A 90 -17.62 -0.60 2.35
N THR A 91 -17.66 0.60 2.92
CA THR A 91 -18.46 0.91 4.13
C THR A 91 -19.69 1.75 3.83
N TYR A 92 -19.79 2.28 2.62
CA TYR A 92 -20.79 3.24 2.21
C TYR A 92 -21.33 2.90 0.81
N ALA A 93 -22.65 2.93 0.66
CA ALA A 93 -23.34 2.85 -0.62
C ALA A 93 -23.75 4.25 -1.07
N PRO A 94 -23.24 4.77 -2.20
CA PRO A 94 -23.64 6.08 -2.71
C PRO A 94 -25.15 6.15 -2.98
N LYS A 95 -25.75 7.31 -2.69
CA LYS A 95 -27.18 7.54 -2.94
C LYS A 95 -27.46 7.92 -4.38
N GLU A 96 -26.56 8.66 -4.99
CA GLU A 96 -26.67 9.13 -6.36
C GLU A 96 -25.36 8.90 -7.10
N VAL A 97 -25.42 8.16 -8.21
CA VAL A 97 -24.26 7.89 -9.07
C VAL A 97 -24.65 8.08 -10.53
N VAL A 98 -23.95 8.99 -11.20
CA VAL A 98 -24.16 9.29 -12.62
C VAL A 98 -22.85 9.09 -13.38
N ARG A 99 -22.86 8.28 -14.42
CA ARG A 99 -21.72 8.13 -15.33
C ARG A 99 -21.65 9.29 -16.29
N LEU A 100 -20.56 10.05 -16.29
CA LEU A 100 -20.34 11.21 -17.18
C LEU A 100 -19.52 10.84 -18.42
N GLY A 101 -18.86 9.68 -18.44
CA GLY A 101 -18.00 9.20 -19.53
C GLY A 101 -17.11 8.05 -19.07
N GLU A 102 -16.12 7.68 -19.88
CA GLU A 102 -15.15 6.66 -19.53
C GLU A 102 -14.35 7.11 -18.30
N GLY A 103 -14.36 6.27 -17.25
CA GLY A 103 -13.70 6.55 -15.99
C GLY A 103 -14.18 7.78 -15.22
N ARG A 104 -15.28 8.45 -15.64
CA ARG A 104 -15.77 9.69 -15.03
C ARG A 104 -17.16 9.50 -14.44
N TRP A 105 -17.26 9.77 -13.14
CA TRP A 105 -18.47 9.55 -12.35
C TRP A 105 -18.80 10.76 -11.49
N LEU A 106 -20.07 11.10 -11.40
CA LEU A 106 -20.60 12.00 -10.36
C LEU A 106 -21.22 11.12 -9.28
N VAL A 107 -20.65 11.17 -8.07
CA VAL A 107 -21.03 10.33 -6.93
C VAL A 107 -21.43 11.26 -5.78
N ASP A 108 -22.70 11.26 -5.42
CA ASP A 108 -23.28 12.15 -4.40
C ASP A 108 -22.86 13.63 -4.57
N GLY A 109 -22.87 14.10 -5.82
CA GLY A 109 -22.48 15.45 -6.18
C GLY A 109 -20.97 15.70 -6.37
N HIS A 110 -20.11 14.69 -6.16
CA HIS A 110 -18.67 14.80 -6.33
C HIS A 110 -18.20 14.15 -7.62
N LEU A 111 -17.37 14.89 -8.38
CA LEU A 111 -16.74 14.35 -9.59
C LEU A 111 -15.59 13.43 -9.20
N LEU A 112 -15.69 12.16 -9.57
CA LEU A 112 -14.64 11.16 -9.43
C LEU A 112 -14.11 10.77 -10.80
N VAL A 113 -12.78 10.63 -10.90
CA VAL A 113 -12.11 10.18 -12.11
C VAL A 113 -11.29 8.95 -11.79
N TRP A 114 -11.61 7.85 -12.43
CA TRP A 114 -10.85 6.60 -12.37
C TRP A 114 -9.83 6.56 -13.51
N SER A 115 -8.55 6.52 -13.19
CA SER A 115 -7.46 6.43 -14.17
C SER A 115 -7.15 4.99 -14.60
N GLY A 116 -7.81 4.00 -14.01
CA GLY A 116 -7.48 2.59 -14.13
C GLY A 116 -6.62 2.08 -12.97
N GLU A 117 -5.98 2.95 -12.23
CA GLU A 117 -5.12 2.63 -11.08
C GLU A 117 -5.52 3.40 -9.81
N THR A 118 -5.88 4.66 -9.98
CA THR A 118 -6.20 5.56 -8.88
C THR A 118 -7.54 6.25 -9.12
N LEU A 119 -8.33 6.32 -8.08
CA LEU A 119 -9.56 7.10 -8.05
C LEU A 119 -9.22 8.53 -7.62
N TRP A 120 -9.43 9.48 -8.51
CA TRP A 120 -9.20 10.90 -8.26
C TRP A 120 -10.50 11.62 -7.97
N ASP A 121 -10.50 12.47 -6.95
CA ASP A 121 -11.46 13.55 -6.78
C ASP A 121 -10.81 14.86 -7.21
N PRO A 122 -11.08 15.38 -8.43
CA PRO A 122 -10.49 16.64 -8.89
C PRO A 122 -10.89 17.84 -8.03
N GLN A 123 -12.01 17.75 -7.32
CA GLN A 123 -12.50 18.82 -6.45
C GLN A 123 -11.90 18.77 -5.05
N LEU A 124 -11.38 17.58 -4.63
CA LEU A 124 -10.72 17.33 -3.34
C LEU A 124 -11.46 17.94 -2.13
N LEU A 125 -12.79 17.86 -2.16
CA LEU A 125 -13.66 18.44 -1.13
C LEU A 125 -13.94 17.49 0.05
N TRP A 126 -13.43 16.28 0.00
CA TRP A 126 -13.74 15.22 0.97
C TRP A 126 -12.94 15.32 2.26
N ASP A 127 -11.78 15.93 2.18
CA ASP A 127 -10.94 16.09 3.36
C ASP A 127 -11.26 17.44 4.03
N VAL A 128 -11.70 17.38 5.28
CA VAL A 128 -11.92 18.55 6.13
C VAL A 128 -10.70 19.47 6.11
N ALA A 129 -9.49 18.89 6.03
CA ALA A 129 -8.24 19.65 5.95
C ALA A 129 -8.12 20.53 4.69
N ASN A 130 -8.83 20.21 3.60
CA ASN A 130 -8.85 21.05 2.40
C ASN A 130 -9.89 22.19 2.47
N ALA A 131 -10.96 21.99 3.22
CA ALA A 131 -12.05 22.94 3.32
C ALA A 131 -11.77 24.07 4.33
N LEU A 132 -10.92 23.83 5.35
CA LEU A 132 -10.65 24.75 6.44
C LEU A 132 -9.48 25.69 6.16
N ASP A 133 -9.52 26.90 6.70
CA ASP A 133 -8.34 27.76 6.78
C ASP A 133 -7.32 27.23 7.82
N ALA A 134 -6.17 27.92 7.95
CA ALA A 134 -5.08 27.43 8.80
C ALA A 134 -5.45 27.39 10.30
N ASP A 135 -6.20 28.39 10.78
CA ASP A 135 -6.57 28.50 12.20
C ASP A 135 -7.74 27.58 12.54
N GLU A 136 -8.67 27.41 11.62
CA GLU A 136 -9.76 26.44 11.72
C GLU A 136 -9.21 25.02 11.74
N LEU A 137 -8.29 24.70 10.84
CA LEU A 137 -7.63 23.39 10.77
C LEU A 137 -6.83 23.09 12.04
N LEU A 138 -6.09 24.09 12.56
CA LEU A 138 -5.37 23.96 13.83
C LEU A 138 -6.32 23.61 14.98
N ARG A 139 -7.43 24.31 15.10
CA ARG A 139 -8.45 24.05 16.14
C ARG A 139 -9.05 22.65 15.97
N TYR A 140 -9.43 22.31 14.75
CA TYR A 140 -9.98 20.98 14.44
C TYR A 140 -9.02 19.87 14.83
N CYS A 141 -7.78 19.89 14.33
CA CYS A 141 -6.79 18.83 14.59
C CYS A 141 -6.48 18.65 16.08
N ARG A 142 -6.53 19.74 16.86
CA ARG A 142 -6.30 19.68 18.32
C ARG A 142 -7.48 19.10 19.10
N SER A 143 -8.69 19.31 18.64
CA SER A 143 -9.93 18.90 19.35
C SER A 143 -10.49 17.57 18.86
N ALA A 144 -10.31 17.23 17.58
CA ALA A 144 -10.88 16.04 16.98
C ALA A 144 -10.28 14.76 17.55
N LYS A 145 -11.14 13.81 17.88
CA LYS A 145 -10.75 12.44 18.29
C LYS A 145 -10.86 11.51 17.09
N PRO A 146 -9.96 10.54 16.95
CA PRO A 146 -10.11 9.50 15.96
C PRO A 146 -11.39 8.70 16.20
N GLU A 147 -12.20 8.58 15.16
CA GLU A 147 -13.36 7.68 15.14
C GLU A 147 -13.07 6.55 14.16
N VAL A 148 -13.10 5.32 14.63
CA VAL A 148 -12.86 4.14 13.81
C VAL A 148 -14.20 3.53 13.40
N ASP A 149 -14.47 3.47 12.11
CA ASP A 149 -15.60 2.72 11.58
C ASP A 149 -15.27 1.22 11.55
N PRO A 150 -15.88 0.38 12.40
CA PRO A 150 -15.55 -1.04 12.46
C PRO A 150 -15.91 -1.79 11.17
N ARG A 151 -16.73 -1.22 10.30
CA ARG A 151 -17.13 -1.83 9.01
C ARG A 151 -15.95 -1.90 8.04
N VAL A 152 -14.96 -1.01 8.16
CA VAL A 152 -13.76 -1.00 7.30
C VAL A 152 -12.96 -2.31 7.38
N PHE A 153 -13.09 -3.05 8.50
CA PHE A 153 -12.41 -4.32 8.71
C PHE A 153 -13.17 -5.56 8.21
N ASP A 154 -14.32 -5.39 7.55
CA ASP A 154 -15.13 -6.55 7.13
C ASP A 154 -14.38 -7.48 6.16
N VAL A 155 -13.66 -6.92 5.17
CA VAL A 155 -12.81 -7.70 4.27
C VAL A 155 -11.67 -8.37 5.05
N LEU A 156 -11.03 -7.65 5.98
CA LEU A 156 -9.94 -8.21 6.81
C LEU A 156 -10.41 -9.41 7.63
N ARG A 157 -11.55 -9.31 8.32
CA ARG A 157 -12.13 -10.42 9.10
C ARG A 157 -12.37 -11.66 8.26
N ARG A 158 -12.88 -11.48 7.03
CA ARG A 158 -13.13 -12.58 6.09
C ARG A 158 -11.82 -13.22 5.63
N VAL A 159 -10.83 -12.41 5.24
CA VAL A 159 -9.51 -12.89 4.83
C VAL A 159 -8.84 -13.64 5.99
N VAL A 160 -8.79 -13.05 7.18
CA VAL A 160 -8.18 -13.66 8.38
C VAL A 160 -8.83 -15.00 8.68
N ARG A 161 -10.17 -15.09 8.70
CA ARG A 161 -10.87 -16.35 8.92
C ARG A 161 -10.43 -17.46 7.96
N ASP A 162 -10.15 -17.10 6.68
CA ASP A 162 -9.91 -18.07 5.62
C ASP A 162 -8.44 -18.46 5.46
N VAL A 163 -7.48 -17.63 5.95
CA VAL A 163 -6.05 -17.84 5.67
C VAL A 163 -5.10 -17.65 6.86
N LYS A 164 -5.58 -17.23 8.05
CA LYS A 164 -4.72 -16.97 9.22
C LYS A 164 -3.87 -18.21 9.58
N GLY A 165 -2.57 -17.98 9.74
CA GLY A 165 -1.58 -19.02 10.04
C GLY A 165 -1.09 -19.80 8.83
N ASP A 166 -1.69 -19.65 7.65
CA ASP A 166 -1.19 -20.20 6.39
C ASP A 166 -0.56 -19.11 5.53
N TYR A 167 -1.16 -17.93 5.45
CA TYR A 167 -0.67 -16.76 4.72
C TYR A 167 -0.40 -15.61 5.69
N PHE A 168 0.57 -14.77 5.35
CA PHE A 168 0.85 -13.53 6.05
C PHE A 168 -0.18 -12.48 5.62
N VAL A 169 -0.77 -11.74 6.57
CA VAL A 169 -1.84 -10.78 6.30
C VAL A 169 -1.43 -9.40 6.79
N SER A 170 -1.40 -8.40 5.91
CA SER A 170 -1.26 -7.01 6.30
C SER A 170 -2.54 -6.21 6.09
N PHE A 171 -2.68 -5.16 6.87
CA PHE A 171 -3.71 -4.15 6.69
C PHE A 171 -3.05 -2.80 6.44
N ASP A 172 -3.62 -2.04 5.50
CA ASP A 172 -3.11 -0.72 5.15
C ASP A 172 -3.70 0.37 6.02
N THR A 173 -2.81 1.27 6.40
CA THR A 173 -3.19 2.62 6.82
C THR A 173 -2.40 3.62 6.00
N ASP A 174 -2.96 4.81 5.78
CA ASP A 174 -2.25 5.88 5.07
C ASP A 174 -1.14 6.52 5.91
N GLY A 175 -0.93 6.01 7.13
CA GLY A 175 0.01 6.58 8.07
C GLY A 175 -0.29 8.05 8.34
N THR A 176 0.77 8.83 8.52
CA THR A 176 0.63 10.27 8.79
C THR A 176 0.69 11.11 7.52
N TRP A 177 1.46 10.69 6.53
CA TRP A 177 1.76 11.49 5.34
C TRP A 177 0.88 11.13 4.13
N GLY A 178 0.36 9.91 4.08
CA GLY A 178 -0.51 9.44 3.00
C GLY A 178 -1.69 10.37 2.74
N PRO A 179 -2.49 10.79 3.74
CA PRO A 179 -3.58 11.73 3.53
C PRO A 179 -3.14 13.10 2.99
N ILE A 180 -1.90 13.52 3.32
CA ILE A 180 -1.33 14.78 2.84
C ILE A 180 -0.94 14.68 1.38
N VAL A 181 -0.22 13.62 0.99
CA VAL A 181 0.27 13.44 -0.38
C VAL A 181 -0.85 13.08 -1.36
N SER A 182 -1.87 12.37 -0.90
CA SER A 182 -3.07 12.04 -1.69
C SER A 182 -3.93 13.25 -2.02
N SER A 183 -3.68 14.40 -1.37
CA SER A 183 -4.38 15.66 -1.60
C SER A 183 -3.41 16.74 -2.11
N PRO A 184 -3.26 16.94 -3.44
CA PRO A 184 -2.35 17.95 -3.97
C PRO A 184 -2.54 19.38 -3.44
N PRO A 185 -3.78 19.86 -3.17
CA PRO A 185 -3.98 21.15 -2.51
C PRO A 185 -3.42 21.18 -1.09
N LEU A 186 -3.69 20.14 -0.29
CA LEU A 186 -3.18 20.05 1.08
C LEU A 186 -1.65 19.94 1.11
N LEU A 187 -1.08 19.10 0.24
CA LEU A 187 0.38 18.97 0.12
C LEU A 187 1.03 20.33 -0.17
N ARG A 188 0.50 21.11 -1.13
CA ARG A 188 1.02 22.45 -1.42
C ARG A 188 0.96 23.39 -0.23
N ARG A 189 -0.16 23.34 0.55
CA ARG A 189 -0.30 24.14 1.78
C ARG A 189 0.72 23.71 2.83
N VAL A 190 0.87 22.41 3.05
CA VAL A 190 1.84 21.84 4.02
C VAL A 190 3.26 22.21 3.65
N LEU A 191 3.67 22.11 2.39
CA LEU A 191 5.01 22.49 1.94
C LEU A 191 5.33 23.99 2.17
N VAL A 192 4.33 24.84 2.20
CA VAL A 192 4.49 26.25 2.60
C VAL A 192 4.44 26.40 4.13
N TRP A 193 3.55 25.68 4.79
CA TRP A 193 3.32 25.83 6.21
C TRP A 193 4.44 25.26 7.09
N VAL A 194 5.25 24.33 6.61
CA VAL A 194 6.44 23.89 7.35
C VAL A 194 7.37 25.04 7.71
N TYR A 195 7.28 26.17 6.99
CA TYR A 195 8.04 27.41 7.25
C TYR A 195 7.19 28.51 7.88
N LYS A 196 5.92 28.68 7.42
CA LYS A 196 5.09 29.83 7.80
C LYS A 196 4.16 29.54 8.98
N ARG A 197 3.70 28.31 9.12
CA ARG A 197 2.74 27.87 10.14
C ARG A 197 3.09 26.46 10.62
N PRO A 198 4.28 26.28 11.22
CA PRO A 198 4.71 24.97 11.73
C PRO A 198 3.75 24.40 12.79
N ASP A 199 3.06 25.25 13.54
CA ASP A 199 2.04 24.88 14.52
C ASP A 199 0.86 24.12 13.89
N VAL A 200 0.43 24.50 12.69
CA VAL A 200 -0.62 23.82 11.92
C VAL A 200 -0.14 22.47 11.42
N VAL A 201 1.09 22.42 10.89
CA VAL A 201 1.68 21.16 10.38
C VAL A 201 1.85 20.15 11.51
N GLU A 202 2.36 20.57 12.67
CA GLU A 202 2.53 19.72 13.85
C GLU A 202 1.18 19.15 14.32
N ALA A 203 0.13 20.00 14.38
CA ALA A 203 -1.20 19.56 14.77
C ALA A 203 -1.83 18.60 13.76
N LEU A 204 -1.65 18.85 12.45
CA LEU A 204 -2.15 18.00 11.37
C LEU A 204 -1.49 16.62 11.39
N ILE A 205 -0.16 16.60 11.52
CA ILE A 205 0.62 15.36 11.63
C ILE A 205 0.22 14.58 12.89
N ASP A 206 0.03 15.25 14.03
CA ASP A 206 -0.44 14.58 15.24
C ASP A 206 -1.84 13.97 15.06
N TYR A 207 -2.75 14.69 14.43
CA TYR A 207 -4.11 14.20 14.16
C TYR A 207 -4.09 12.94 13.27
N TYR A 208 -3.42 12.98 12.11
CA TYR A 208 -3.33 11.81 11.24
C TYR A 208 -2.58 10.64 11.89
N THR A 209 -1.56 10.93 12.72
CA THR A 209 -0.87 9.90 13.50
C THR A 209 -1.83 9.16 14.44
N ARG A 210 -2.66 9.91 15.18
CA ARG A 210 -3.66 9.32 16.08
C ARG A 210 -4.71 8.49 15.32
N VAL A 211 -5.16 8.99 14.17
CA VAL A 211 -6.11 8.26 13.30
C VAL A 211 -5.48 6.95 12.83
N ALA A 212 -4.29 6.99 12.22
CA ALA A 212 -3.63 5.80 11.69
C ALA A 212 -3.31 4.76 12.79
N ILE A 213 -2.91 5.22 13.99
CA ILE A 213 -2.69 4.31 15.14
C ILE A 213 -4.02 3.64 15.54
N ALA A 214 -5.11 4.40 15.67
CA ALA A 214 -6.39 3.83 16.07
C ALA A 214 -6.89 2.76 15.08
N TYR A 215 -6.80 3.02 13.77
CA TYR A 215 -7.16 2.04 12.74
C TYR A 215 -6.21 0.84 12.75
N GLY A 216 -4.90 1.07 12.83
CA GLY A 216 -3.91 -0.01 12.83
C GLY A 216 -4.02 -0.92 14.05
N GLU A 217 -4.23 -0.35 15.26
CA GLU A 217 -4.44 -1.16 16.47
C GLU A 217 -5.71 -2.03 16.38
N CYS A 218 -6.81 -1.49 15.84
CA CYS A 218 -8.01 -2.27 15.57
C CYS A 218 -7.75 -3.37 14.52
N ALA A 219 -7.02 -3.09 13.44
CA ALA A 219 -6.69 -4.09 12.43
C ALA A 219 -5.85 -5.24 13.00
N ILE A 220 -4.92 -4.96 13.91
CA ILE A 220 -4.13 -5.99 14.62
C ILE A 220 -5.06 -6.84 15.50
N ASP A 221 -6.00 -6.23 16.21
CA ASP A 221 -6.99 -6.97 17.02
C ASP A 221 -7.90 -7.85 16.16
N GLU A 222 -8.18 -7.44 14.92
CA GLU A 222 -8.90 -8.24 13.92
C GLU A 222 -8.02 -9.29 13.23
N GLY A 223 -6.72 -9.38 13.58
CA GLY A 223 -5.83 -10.46 13.20
C GLY A 223 -4.82 -10.13 12.09
N ALA A 224 -4.58 -8.88 11.75
CA ALA A 224 -3.48 -8.51 10.86
C ALA A 224 -2.11 -8.87 11.50
N ASP A 225 -1.18 -9.40 10.69
CA ASP A 225 0.19 -9.71 11.11
C ASP A 225 1.11 -8.49 10.98
N ALA A 226 0.76 -7.57 10.09
CA ALA A 226 1.50 -6.32 9.87
C ALA A 226 0.56 -5.15 9.57
N ILE A 227 1.03 -3.95 9.90
CA ILE A 227 0.44 -2.71 9.39
C ILE A 227 1.36 -2.12 8.34
N GLN A 228 0.81 -1.87 7.16
CA GLN A 228 1.50 -1.19 6.07
C GLN A 228 1.13 0.29 6.06
N LEU A 229 2.14 1.14 6.14
CA LEU A 229 2.03 2.60 6.09
C LEU A 229 2.25 3.05 4.64
N CYS A 230 1.21 3.43 3.93
CA CYS A 230 1.29 3.95 2.56
C CYS A 230 1.46 5.47 2.60
N VAL A 231 2.70 5.96 2.48
CA VAL A 231 3.02 7.34 2.86
C VAL A 231 3.61 8.22 1.75
N ASP A 232 4.20 7.64 0.71
CA ASP A 232 4.83 8.35 -0.42
C ASP A 232 5.59 9.61 -0.03
N TYR A 233 6.66 9.44 0.76
CA TYR A 233 7.50 10.54 1.25
C TYR A 233 8.28 11.25 0.15
N GLY A 234 8.30 10.69 -1.06
CA GLY A 234 9.07 11.20 -2.18
C GLY A 234 8.27 11.33 -3.47
N ASN A 235 8.98 11.82 -4.45
CA ASN A 235 8.60 11.83 -5.86
C ASN A 235 9.83 11.43 -6.70
N LYS A 236 9.69 11.45 -8.03
CA LYS A 236 10.78 11.08 -8.92
C LYS A 236 12.10 11.84 -8.67
N ASN A 237 12.03 13.07 -8.19
CA ASN A 237 13.22 13.94 -8.02
C ASN A 237 13.79 13.92 -6.59
N GLY A 238 13.13 13.28 -5.64
CA GLY A 238 13.56 13.22 -4.24
C GLY A 238 12.42 13.35 -3.24
N PRO A 239 12.75 13.45 -1.95
CA PRO A 239 11.76 13.61 -0.89
C PRO A 239 10.97 14.93 -0.99
N TRP A 240 9.72 14.93 -0.57
CA TRP A 240 8.89 16.15 -0.44
C TRP A 240 9.44 17.12 0.59
N LEU A 241 9.99 16.61 1.67
CA LEU A 241 10.65 17.38 2.73
C LEU A 241 12.13 17.07 2.76
N SER A 242 12.95 18.08 3.05
CA SER A 242 14.38 17.83 3.32
C SER A 242 14.53 16.87 4.51
N PRO A 243 15.64 16.12 4.64
CA PRO A 243 15.88 15.26 5.80
C PRO A 243 15.74 15.98 7.14
N GLN A 244 16.16 17.26 7.22
CA GLN A 244 15.98 18.05 8.43
C GLN A 244 14.50 18.30 8.76
N MET A 245 13.67 18.63 7.77
CA MET A 245 12.23 18.84 7.98
C MET A 245 11.50 17.53 8.26
N PHE A 246 11.90 16.44 7.60
CA PHE A 246 11.42 15.11 7.89
C PHE A 246 11.67 14.72 9.36
N ARG A 247 12.88 14.91 9.86
CA ARG A 247 13.23 14.65 11.28
C ARG A 247 12.42 15.49 12.25
N ARG A 248 12.13 16.73 11.87
CA ARG A 248 11.33 17.62 12.71
C ARG A 248 9.86 17.22 12.78
N PHE A 249 9.24 17.01 11.63
CA PHE A 249 7.78 16.90 11.55
C PHE A 249 7.29 15.46 11.45
N VAL A 250 7.94 14.61 10.66
CA VAL A 250 7.39 13.30 10.25
C VAL A 250 7.99 12.14 11.04
N LYS A 251 9.31 12.11 11.24
CA LYS A 251 9.97 11.02 11.95
C LYS A 251 9.40 10.75 13.35
N PRO A 252 9.05 11.75 14.18
CA PRO A 252 8.44 11.48 15.50
C PRO A 252 7.10 10.75 15.39
N ALA A 253 6.32 11.03 14.34
CA ALA A 253 5.07 10.34 14.06
C ALA A 253 5.32 8.89 13.62
N LEU A 254 6.32 8.66 12.76
CA LEU A 254 6.71 7.31 12.33
C LEU A 254 7.16 6.46 13.53
N VAL A 255 7.97 7.00 14.44
CA VAL A 255 8.35 6.32 15.68
C VAL A 255 7.14 5.96 16.53
N ARG A 256 6.13 6.84 16.60
CA ARG A 256 4.88 6.54 17.33
C ARG A 256 4.11 5.38 16.70
N HIS A 257 4.00 5.32 15.37
CA HIS A 257 3.38 4.19 14.67
C HIS A 257 4.11 2.89 14.98
N VAL A 258 5.44 2.87 14.79
CA VAL A 258 6.27 1.68 15.03
C VAL A 258 6.06 1.18 16.47
N ASN A 259 6.15 2.06 17.45
CA ASN A 259 5.99 1.70 18.85
C ASN A 259 4.57 1.19 19.17
N ALA A 260 3.53 1.79 18.58
CA ALA A 260 2.15 1.37 18.83
C ALA A 260 1.91 -0.04 18.30
N PHE A 261 2.30 -0.31 17.06
CA PHE A 261 2.02 -1.59 16.40
C PHE A 261 2.92 -2.72 16.91
N LYS A 262 4.21 -2.46 17.16
CA LYS A 262 5.12 -3.45 17.73
C LYS A 262 4.74 -3.86 19.16
N ARG A 263 4.20 -2.96 19.96
CA ARG A 263 3.66 -3.33 21.29
C ARG A 263 2.50 -4.35 21.21
N LYS A 264 1.76 -4.36 20.11
CA LYS A 264 0.72 -5.35 19.84
C LYS A 264 1.24 -6.60 19.11
N GLY A 265 2.56 -6.68 18.86
CA GLY A 265 3.19 -7.83 18.21
C GLY A 265 3.11 -7.84 16.67
N ALA A 266 2.68 -6.76 16.04
CA ALA A 266 2.62 -6.67 14.59
C ALA A 266 3.91 -6.12 13.99
N PHE A 267 4.24 -6.56 12.77
CA PHE A 267 5.29 -5.95 11.96
C PHE A 267 4.82 -4.59 11.39
N VAL A 268 5.79 -3.72 11.12
CA VAL A 268 5.54 -2.41 10.51
C VAL A 268 6.24 -2.33 9.16
N VAL A 269 5.46 -2.18 8.12
CA VAL A 269 5.91 -2.08 6.73
C VAL A 269 5.67 -0.66 6.24
N LEU A 270 6.69 -0.04 5.69
CA LEU A 270 6.56 1.28 5.07
C LEU A 270 6.53 1.11 3.56
N HIS A 271 5.51 1.66 2.92
CA HIS A 271 5.47 1.85 1.47
C HIS A 271 5.72 3.32 1.14
N SER A 272 6.58 3.54 0.18
CA SER A 272 6.79 4.86 -0.42
C SER A 272 7.31 4.70 -1.84
N ASP A 273 6.61 5.30 -2.78
CA ASP A 273 7.12 5.55 -4.10
C ASP A 273 8.07 6.75 -4.10
N GLY A 274 8.77 6.95 -5.23
CA GLY A 274 9.73 8.01 -5.41
C GLY A 274 11.12 7.77 -4.81
N ASN A 275 12.01 8.72 -5.00
CA ASN A 275 13.37 8.63 -4.47
C ASN A 275 13.43 9.13 -3.04
N ILE A 276 13.37 8.22 -2.07
CA ILE A 276 13.48 8.53 -0.64
C ILE A 276 14.85 8.14 -0.04
N ALA A 277 15.85 7.85 -0.87
CA ALA A 277 17.18 7.46 -0.39
C ALA A 277 17.76 8.36 0.70
N PRO A 278 17.59 9.72 0.65
CA PRO A 278 18.06 10.61 1.72
C PRO A 278 17.33 10.43 3.08
N LEU A 279 16.16 9.79 3.11
CA LEU A 279 15.36 9.57 4.32
C LEU A 279 15.57 8.20 4.93
N LEU A 280 16.16 7.24 4.20
CA LEU A 280 16.33 5.85 4.66
C LEU A 280 17.04 5.73 6.02
N PRO A 281 18.10 6.52 6.34
CA PRO A 281 18.71 6.46 7.67
C PRO A 281 17.72 6.77 8.81
N ASP A 282 16.82 7.73 8.59
CA ASP A 282 15.81 8.12 9.58
C ASP A 282 14.67 7.11 9.67
N ILE A 283 14.34 6.42 8.59
CA ILE A 283 13.34 5.35 8.52
C ILE A 283 13.84 4.10 9.28
N VAL A 284 15.09 3.71 9.05
CA VAL A 284 15.74 2.61 9.77
C VAL A 284 15.81 2.91 11.27
N ASP A 285 16.28 4.09 11.64
CA ASP A 285 16.36 4.52 13.04
C ASP A 285 14.97 4.62 13.72
N ALA A 286 13.90 4.82 12.96
CA ALA A 286 12.55 4.75 13.51
C ALA A 286 12.08 3.31 13.81
N GLY A 287 12.81 2.29 13.37
CA GLY A 287 12.58 0.88 13.69
C GLY A 287 11.51 0.21 12.81
N VAL A 288 11.32 0.66 11.56
CA VAL A 288 10.47 0.01 10.57
C VAL A 288 11.06 -1.38 10.22
N ASP A 289 10.23 -2.41 10.10
CA ASP A 289 10.69 -3.78 9.81
C ASP A 289 10.96 -3.98 8.32
N ALA A 290 10.17 -3.37 7.43
CA ALA A 290 10.34 -3.51 6.00
C ALA A 290 10.03 -2.22 5.22
N TYR A 291 10.73 -2.05 4.10
CA TYR A 291 10.47 -1.00 3.13
C TYR A 291 10.04 -1.60 1.79
N GLN A 292 8.83 -1.29 1.35
CA GLN A 292 8.29 -1.66 0.05
C GLN A 292 8.33 -0.47 -0.91
N GLY A 293 8.70 -0.73 -2.14
CA GLY A 293 8.88 0.26 -3.20
C GLY A 293 10.28 0.12 -3.81
N ILE A 294 11.26 0.88 -3.33
CA ILE A 294 12.61 0.96 -3.91
C ILE A 294 12.49 1.33 -5.39
N ASP A 295 11.83 2.46 -5.63
CA ASP A 295 11.31 2.87 -6.92
C ASP A 295 12.39 2.98 -8.00
N VAL A 296 12.41 2.01 -8.91
CA VAL A 296 13.33 1.95 -10.04
C VAL A 296 13.12 3.15 -10.98
N LEU A 297 11.88 3.61 -11.15
CA LEU A 297 11.54 4.73 -12.02
C LEU A 297 12.04 6.07 -11.46
N ALA A 298 12.22 6.13 -10.14
CA ALA A 298 12.85 7.26 -9.45
C ALA A 298 14.37 7.08 -9.27
N GLY A 299 14.97 6.05 -9.87
CA GLY A 299 16.41 5.81 -9.85
C GLY A 299 16.95 5.16 -8.57
N MET A 300 16.10 4.53 -7.76
CA MET A 300 16.58 3.78 -6.60
C MET A 300 17.12 2.39 -6.99
N SER A 301 18.20 1.97 -6.35
CA SER A 301 18.87 0.69 -6.59
C SER A 301 18.68 -0.28 -5.43
N LEU A 302 18.15 -1.48 -5.71
CA LEU A 302 18.02 -2.55 -4.72
C LEU A 302 19.37 -2.93 -4.12
N ALA A 303 20.39 -3.09 -4.98
CA ALA A 303 21.74 -3.45 -4.54
C ALA A 303 22.33 -2.40 -3.58
N GLU A 304 22.14 -1.11 -3.87
CA GLU A 304 22.64 -0.04 -3.00
C GLU A 304 21.91 0.00 -1.65
N VAL A 305 20.57 -0.07 -1.68
CA VAL A 305 19.76 -0.06 -0.45
C VAL A 305 20.08 -1.30 0.39
N LYS A 306 20.20 -2.50 -0.24
CA LYS A 306 20.57 -3.75 0.45
C LYS A 306 21.94 -3.65 1.11
N ARG A 307 22.93 -3.15 0.39
CA ARG A 307 24.30 -3.01 0.92
C ARG A 307 24.36 -2.06 2.13
N ARG A 308 23.50 -1.03 2.19
CA ARG A 308 23.53 0.00 3.24
C ARG A 308 22.65 -0.30 4.43
N TYR A 309 21.51 -0.94 4.20
CA TYR A 309 20.45 -1.06 5.22
C TYR A 309 19.88 -2.47 5.33
N GLY A 310 20.34 -3.41 4.48
CA GLY A 310 19.73 -4.73 4.38
C GLY A 310 19.94 -5.64 5.60
N ASP A 311 20.78 -5.25 6.57
CA ASP A 311 20.93 -5.96 7.83
C ASP A 311 19.89 -5.53 8.88
N GLU A 312 19.27 -4.36 8.69
CA GLU A 312 18.32 -3.76 9.64
C GLU A 312 16.91 -3.61 9.05
N LEU A 313 16.79 -3.56 7.71
CA LEU A 313 15.55 -3.28 7.00
C LEU A 313 15.30 -4.37 5.96
N CYS A 314 14.19 -5.10 6.10
CA CYS A 314 13.75 -6.03 5.07
C CYS A 314 13.30 -5.24 3.84
N LEU A 315 13.77 -5.64 2.65
CA LEU A 315 13.48 -4.96 1.39
C LEU A 315 12.40 -5.72 0.61
N VAL A 316 11.36 -5.00 0.20
CA VAL A 316 10.24 -5.55 -0.57
C VAL A 316 10.20 -4.83 -1.93
N GLY A 317 10.49 -5.53 -2.98
CA GLY A 317 10.63 -4.98 -4.34
C GLY A 317 11.69 -5.75 -5.12
N ASN A 318 12.29 -5.27 -6.20
CA ASN A 318 11.94 -4.04 -6.93
C ASN A 318 11.98 -4.35 -8.43
N VAL A 319 11.17 -5.34 -8.84
CA VAL A 319 11.05 -5.67 -10.27
C VAL A 319 10.59 -4.44 -11.03
N ASP A 320 11.29 -4.10 -12.11
CA ASP A 320 10.96 -2.94 -12.94
C ASP A 320 9.59 -3.15 -13.63
N PRO A 321 8.57 -2.33 -13.34
CA PRO A 321 7.24 -2.48 -13.92
C PRO A 321 7.25 -2.35 -15.46
N ARG A 322 8.20 -1.60 -16.04
CA ARG A 322 8.34 -1.50 -17.51
C ARG A 322 8.73 -2.84 -18.14
N VAL A 323 9.53 -3.64 -17.45
CA VAL A 323 9.91 -4.98 -17.93
C VAL A 323 8.69 -5.90 -17.91
N ILE A 324 7.86 -5.82 -16.87
CA ILE A 324 6.62 -6.60 -16.82
C ILE A 324 5.62 -6.15 -17.90
N GLU A 325 5.56 -4.85 -18.18
CA GLU A 325 4.60 -4.30 -19.15
C GLU A 325 5.05 -4.54 -20.60
N PHE A 326 6.31 -4.25 -20.94
CA PHE A 326 6.80 -4.15 -22.32
C PHE A 326 7.84 -5.22 -22.70
N GLY A 327 8.40 -5.94 -21.71
CA GLY A 327 9.47 -6.91 -21.93
C GLY A 327 9.01 -8.21 -22.56
N THR A 328 9.97 -8.99 -23.04
CA THR A 328 9.79 -10.40 -23.38
C THR A 328 9.81 -11.28 -22.11
N PRO A 329 9.36 -12.53 -22.16
CA PRO A 329 9.50 -13.45 -21.03
C PRO A 329 10.96 -13.57 -20.54
N GLU A 330 11.93 -13.59 -21.46
CA GLU A 330 13.36 -13.64 -21.14
C GLU A 330 13.86 -12.35 -20.45
N ASP A 331 13.27 -11.19 -20.79
CA ASP A 331 13.55 -9.93 -20.09
C ASP A 331 13.05 -9.99 -18.64
N VAL A 332 11.84 -10.55 -18.45
CA VAL A 332 11.25 -10.75 -17.12
C VAL A 332 12.11 -11.73 -16.30
N GLU A 333 12.57 -12.83 -16.88
CA GLU A 333 13.47 -13.77 -16.18
C GLU A 333 14.78 -13.12 -15.75
N ARG A 334 15.42 -12.34 -16.63
CA ARG A 334 16.67 -11.60 -16.31
C ARG A 334 16.44 -10.59 -15.17
N GLU A 335 15.32 -9.93 -15.17
CA GLU A 335 14.99 -8.94 -14.16
C GLU A 335 14.71 -9.61 -12.79
N VAL A 336 14.00 -10.72 -12.77
CA VAL A 336 13.81 -11.52 -11.56
C VAL A 336 15.16 -12.05 -11.05
N ASP A 337 16.03 -12.58 -11.92
CA ASP A 337 17.38 -13.04 -11.55
C ASP A 337 18.22 -11.90 -10.96
N ARG A 338 18.09 -10.66 -11.49
CA ARG A 338 18.72 -9.47 -10.90
C ARG A 338 18.20 -9.23 -9.48
N CYS A 339 16.90 -9.20 -9.31
CA CYS A 339 16.27 -8.97 -8.01
C CYS A 339 16.67 -10.03 -6.98
N LEU A 340 16.65 -11.31 -7.35
CA LEU A 340 17.04 -12.41 -6.47
C LEU A 340 18.52 -12.33 -6.05
N ARG A 341 19.41 -11.97 -6.98
CA ARG A 341 20.83 -11.79 -6.70
C ARG A 341 21.10 -10.60 -5.79
N GLU A 342 20.46 -9.45 -6.04
CA GLU A 342 20.67 -8.21 -5.31
C GLU A 342 19.97 -8.19 -3.94
N GLY A 343 18.78 -8.80 -3.84
CA GLY A 343 18.01 -8.92 -2.59
C GLY A 343 18.59 -9.96 -1.64
N GLY A 344 19.20 -11.03 -2.18
CA GLY A 344 19.81 -12.07 -1.36
C GLY A 344 18.80 -13.03 -0.73
N ARG A 345 19.26 -13.75 0.31
CA ARG A 345 18.48 -14.81 0.96
C ARG A 345 17.69 -14.35 2.19
N GLU A 346 18.16 -13.31 2.84
CA GLU A 346 17.66 -12.80 4.13
C GLU A 346 17.20 -11.38 3.96
N GLY A 347 16.16 -10.98 4.68
CA GLY A 347 15.65 -9.61 4.65
C GLY A 347 15.23 -9.16 3.25
N TYR A 348 14.59 -10.07 2.47
CA TYR A 348 14.13 -9.75 1.12
C TYR A 348 12.82 -10.46 0.76
N VAL A 349 11.92 -9.72 0.11
CA VAL A 349 10.65 -10.19 -0.47
C VAL A 349 10.56 -9.67 -1.91
N LEU A 350 10.32 -10.54 -2.87
CA LEU A 350 10.18 -10.14 -4.27
C LEU A 350 8.81 -9.50 -4.51
N SER A 351 8.80 -8.37 -5.16
CA SER A 351 7.60 -7.62 -5.57
C SER A 351 7.95 -6.68 -6.73
N ALA A 352 6.97 -6.19 -7.45
CA ALA A 352 7.17 -5.01 -8.31
C ALA A 352 7.58 -3.79 -7.46
N SER A 353 8.35 -2.86 -8.05
CA SER A 353 8.86 -1.68 -7.33
C SER A 353 7.76 -0.64 -7.08
N ALA A 354 6.75 -0.61 -7.92
CA ALA A 354 5.61 0.28 -7.84
C ALA A 354 4.32 -0.49 -8.15
N ASN A 355 3.19 0.19 -8.18
CA ASN A 355 1.93 -0.42 -8.60
C ASN A 355 2.03 -1.03 -9.99
N VAL A 356 1.50 -2.23 -10.13
CA VAL A 356 1.34 -2.88 -11.43
C VAL A 356 0.25 -2.16 -12.21
N SER A 357 0.62 -1.59 -13.36
CA SER A 357 -0.27 -0.81 -14.22
C SER A 357 -1.42 -1.65 -14.80
N VAL A 358 -2.55 -1.01 -15.06
CA VAL A 358 -3.67 -1.63 -15.79
C VAL A 358 -3.29 -2.06 -17.20
N CYS A 359 -2.25 -1.45 -17.78
CA CYS A 359 -1.71 -1.81 -19.10
C CYS A 359 -0.77 -3.03 -19.03
N THR A 360 -0.37 -3.45 -17.83
CA THR A 360 0.60 -4.54 -17.64
C THR A 360 0.17 -5.82 -18.37
N ASN A 361 1.15 -6.46 -19.01
CA ASN A 361 0.96 -7.73 -19.66
C ASN A 361 0.71 -8.84 -18.63
N ALA A 362 -0.52 -9.34 -18.56
CA ALA A 362 -0.90 -10.38 -17.60
C ALA A 362 -0.04 -11.65 -17.69
N ARG A 363 0.41 -12.02 -18.90
CA ARG A 363 1.29 -13.19 -19.08
C ARG A 363 2.66 -12.97 -18.45
N ASN A 364 3.25 -11.79 -18.66
CA ASN A 364 4.53 -11.43 -18.06
C ASN A 364 4.43 -11.35 -16.53
N PHE A 365 3.34 -10.80 -16.00
CA PHE A 365 3.10 -10.76 -14.55
C PHE A 365 3.01 -12.16 -13.94
N ILE A 366 2.22 -13.04 -14.54
CA ILE A 366 2.11 -14.42 -14.09
C ILE A 366 3.47 -15.15 -14.23
N HIS A 367 4.15 -14.96 -15.36
CA HIS A 367 5.47 -15.54 -15.63
C HIS A 367 6.53 -15.11 -14.60
N MET A 368 6.55 -13.81 -14.23
CA MET A 368 7.40 -13.29 -13.17
C MET A 368 7.24 -14.08 -11.87
N ILE A 369 6.01 -14.26 -11.42
CA ILE A 369 5.71 -14.96 -10.16
C ILE A 369 6.10 -16.45 -10.27
N GLU A 370 5.75 -17.11 -11.36
CA GLU A 370 6.06 -18.52 -11.59
C GLU A 370 7.58 -18.75 -11.67
N TYR A 371 8.30 -17.89 -12.37
CA TYR A 371 9.74 -17.95 -12.49
C TYR A 371 10.41 -17.72 -11.13
N ALA A 372 10.00 -16.70 -10.39
CA ALA A 372 10.51 -16.42 -9.05
C ALA A 372 10.30 -17.60 -8.09
N LYS A 373 9.15 -18.27 -8.16
CA LYS A 373 8.88 -19.48 -7.37
C LYS A 373 9.86 -20.62 -7.69
N ARG A 374 10.21 -20.81 -8.96
CA ARG A 374 11.15 -21.87 -9.38
C ARG A 374 12.60 -21.55 -9.02
N LYS A 375 13.01 -20.30 -9.22
CA LYS A 375 14.40 -19.85 -9.04
C LYS A 375 14.72 -19.40 -7.62
N GLY A 376 13.74 -18.93 -6.89
CA GLY A 376 13.93 -18.38 -5.55
C GLY A 376 14.18 -19.41 -4.44
N PHE A 377 14.24 -20.72 -4.73
CA PHE A 377 14.58 -21.74 -3.75
C PHE A 377 16.05 -21.65 -3.33
N PHE A 378 16.28 -21.74 -2.03
CA PHE A 378 17.61 -21.80 -1.46
C PHE A 378 17.99 -23.25 -1.19
N SER A 379 19.11 -23.68 -1.78
CA SER A 379 19.70 -24.98 -1.42
C SER A 379 20.03 -24.98 0.07
N ARG A 380 19.64 -26.07 0.74
CA ARG A 380 19.97 -26.32 2.15
C ARG A 380 21.47 -26.46 2.35
#